data_68dc3bffc8815258a94252dd82f18792
#
_entry.id   68dc3bffc8815258a94252dd82f18792
#
_cell.length_a   1.000
_cell.length_b   1.000
_cell.length_c   1.000
_cell.angle_alpha   90.00
_cell.angle_beta   90.00
_cell.angle_gamma   90.00
#
_symmetry.space_group_name_H-M   'P 1'
#
loop_
_entity.id
_entity.type
_entity.pdbx_description
1 polymer ?
#
loop_
_entity_poly.entity_id
_entity_poly.type
_entity_poly.pdbx_seq_one_letter_code
_entity_poly.pdbx_strand_id
1 'polypeptide(L)'
;MNKNELKNILGEYLGREIAGDFRVLKEYEIARCNDAAKFPFEGDSGLLREFCIFAEGGTGDLWLLSSGGEIAFYDHDLEFLSEANLEKFDLNLTGWLKIAELFCKFEAISNPSSAQKAEFKQSVAKICPQILKIWEI
;
A
#
# COMPACT_ATOMS: atom_id res chain seq x y z
N MET A 1 0.96 13.99 7.18
CA MET A 1 2.36 13.51 7.26
C MET A 1 3.15 14.07 6.09
N ASN A 2 4.32 14.63 6.33
CA ASN A 2 5.16 15.17 5.26
C ASN A 2 6.14 14.10 4.71
N LYS A 3 6.82 14.43 3.60
CA LYS A 3 7.75 13.49 2.95
C LYS A 3 8.91 13.07 3.86
N ASN A 4 9.39 13.95 4.72
CA ASN A 4 10.50 13.63 5.64
C ASN A 4 10.04 12.65 6.73
N GLU A 5 8.85 12.82 7.27
CA GLU A 5 8.26 11.89 8.23
C GLU A 5 8.05 10.50 7.59
N LEU A 6 7.54 10.49 6.36
CA LEU A 6 7.35 9.26 5.60
C LEU A 6 8.68 8.52 5.39
N LYS A 7 9.73 9.23 4.98
CA LYS A 7 11.07 8.65 4.82
C LYS A 7 11.62 8.11 6.14
N ASN A 8 11.41 8.82 7.25
CA ASN A 8 11.88 8.37 8.55
C ASN A 8 11.20 7.08 9.00
N ILE A 9 9.89 6.95 8.76
CA ILE A 9 9.13 5.77 9.13
C ILE A 9 9.48 4.59 8.21
N LEU A 10 9.55 4.82 6.90
CA LEU A 10 9.87 3.77 5.93
C LEU A 10 11.33 3.35 6.01
N GLY A 11 12.25 4.30 6.25
CA GLY A 11 13.66 4.03 6.50
C GLY A 11 14.27 2.97 5.58
N GLU A 12 14.63 1.83 6.17
CA GLU A 12 15.24 0.69 5.47
C GLU A 12 14.31 -0.02 4.48
N TYR A 13 13.00 0.22 4.54
CA TYR A 13 12.04 -0.38 3.60
C TYR A 13 12.02 0.31 2.24
N LEU A 14 12.62 1.49 2.10
CA LEU A 14 12.65 2.21 0.82
C LEU A 14 13.23 1.36 -0.30
N GLY A 15 12.47 1.21 -1.39
CA GLY A 15 12.85 0.40 -2.55
C GLY A 15 12.74 -1.10 -2.35
N ARG A 16 12.24 -1.54 -1.20
CA ARG A 16 12.16 -2.96 -0.87
C ARG A 16 10.81 -3.55 -1.28
N GLU A 17 10.85 -4.69 -1.98
CA GLU A 17 9.69 -5.53 -2.21
C GLU A 17 9.50 -6.44 -0.99
N ILE A 18 8.54 -6.09 -0.12
CA ILE A 18 8.27 -6.88 1.08
C ILE A 18 7.50 -8.14 0.71
N ALA A 19 6.50 -8.00 -0.13
CA ALA A 19 5.69 -9.07 -0.70
C ALA A 19 5.21 -8.63 -2.08
N GLY A 20 4.58 -9.52 -2.85
CA GLY A 20 4.21 -9.28 -4.24
C GLY A 20 3.39 -8.01 -4.49
N ASP A 21 2.44 -7.71 -3.57
CA ASP A 21 1.60 -6.51 -3.67
C ASP A 21 2.03 -5.40 -2.71
N PHE A 22 3.23 -5.50 -2.14
CA PHE A 22 3.76 -4.58 -1.13
C PHE A 22 5.20 -4.20 -1.45
N ARG A 23 5.40 -3.46 -2.53
CA ARG A 23 6.69 -2.90 -2.91
C ARG A 23 6.75 -1.43 -2.51
N VAL A 24 7.60 -1.11 -1.54
CA VAL A 24 7.84 0.28 -1.15
C VAL A 24 8.66 0.96 -2.22
N LEU A 25 8.24 2.15 -2.64
CA LEU A 25 8.93 2.92 -3.68
C LEU A 25 10.30 3.39 -3.18
N LYS A 26 11.22 3.58 -4.12
CA LYS A 26 12.51 4.22 -3.84
C LYS A 26 12.28 5.71 -3.56
N GLU A 27 13.23 6.33 -2.88
CA GLU A 27 13.12 7.73 -2.52
C GLU A 27 12.84 8.64 -3.74
N TYR A 28 13.57 8.44 -4.85
CA TYR A 28 13.35 9.24 -6.04
C TYR A 28 12.00 8.98 -6.71
N GLU A 29 11.47 7.75 -6.61
CA GLU A 29 10.15 7.41 -7.13
C GLU A 29 9.05 8.10 -6.32
N ILE A 30 9.19 8.13 -4.98
CA ILE A 30 8.26 8.87 -4.11
C ILE A 30 8.27 10.34 -4.47
N ALA A 31 9.45 10.92 -4.65
CA ALA A 31 9.58 12.33 -5.03
C ALA A 31 8.89 12.62 -6.37
N ARG A 32 9.11 11.77 -7.38
CA ARG A 32 8.50 11.93 -8.71
C ARG A 32 6.99 11.74 -8.71
N CYS A 33 6.50 10.69 -8.05
CA CYS A 33 5.07 10.39 -8.01
C CYS A 33 4.26 11.45 -7.26
N ASN A 34 4.88 12.15 -6.32
CA ASN A 34 4.22 13.14 -5.48
C ASN A 34 4.54 14.60 -5.87
N ASP A 35 5.16 14.79 -7.03
CA ASP A 35 5.34 16.09 -7.64
C ASP A 35 4.18 16.32 -8.62
N ALA A 36 3.30 17.28 -8.32
CA ALA A 36 2.12 17.56 -9.15
C ALA A 36 2.49 17.89 -10.61
N ALA A 37 3.66 18.53 -10.83
CA ALA A 37 4.13 18.86 -12.17
C ALA A 37 4.64 17.65 -12.96
N LYS A 38 5.03 16.58 -12.27
CA LYS A 38 5.59 15.35 -12.87
C LYS A 38 4.72 14.13 -12.64
N PHE A 39 3.47 14.33 -12.24
CA PHE A 39 2.54 13.25 -11.90
C PHE A 39 2.42 12.27 -13.07
N PRO A 40 2.91 11.01 -12.90
CA PRO A 40 3.03 10.07 -14.02
C PRO A 40 1.76 9.25 -14.29
N PHE A 41 0.70 9.49 -13.53
CA PHE A 41 -0.53 8.70 -13.62
C PHE A 41 -1.63 9.47 -14.32
N GLU A 42 -2.50 8.75 -15.02
CA GLU A 42 -3.73 9.33 -15.50
C GLU A 42 -4.69 9.53 -14.33
N GLY A 43 -4.90 10.79 -13.96
CA GLY A 43 -5.71 11.09 -12.80
C GLY A 43 -5.63 12.55 -12.37
N ASP A 44 -6.24 12.83 -11.23
CA ASP A 44 -6.27 14.15 -10.61
C ASP A 44 -5.06 14.30 -9.67
N SER A 45 -4.07 15.08 -10.07
CA SER A 45 -2.91 15.36 -9.22
C SER A 45 -3.28 16.18 -7.97
N GLY A 46 -4.48 16.73 -7.91
CA GLY A 46 -4.99 17.43 -6.72
C GLY A 46 -5.07 16.55 -5.49
N LEU A 47 -5.18 15.23 -5.66
CA LEU A 47 -5.18 14.29 -4.54
C LEU A 47 -3.86 14.34 -3.74
N LEU A 48 -2.76 14.78 -4.34
CA LEU A 48 -1.46 14.91 -3.66
C LEU A 48 -1.44 15.96 -2.53
N ARG A 49 -2.48 16.78 -2.43
CA ARG A 49 -2.64 17.72 -1.31
C ARG A 49 -2.90 16.98 0.02
N GLU A 50 -3.57 15.84 -0.05
CA GLU A 50 -3.97 15.06 1.14
C GLU A 50 -3.38 13.66 1.19
N PHE A 51 -2.85 13.16 0.09
CA PHE A 51 -2.32 11.81 -0.03
C PHE A 51 -0.91 11.80 -0.58
N CYS A 52 -0.10 10.87 -0.08
CA CYS A 52 1.26 10.62 -0.57
C CYS A 52 1.34 9.19 -1.09
N ILE A 53 1.72 9.01 -2.35
CA ILE A 53 1.97 7.70 -2.94
C ILE A 53 3.31 7.20 -2.40
N PHE A 54 3.34 6.01 -1.79
CA PHE A 54 4.55 5.48 -1.17
C PHE A 54 4.89 4.03 -1.55
N ALA A 55 3.93 3.29 -2.11
CA ALA A 55 4.15 1.89 -2.46
C ALA A 55 3.27 1.50 -3.65
N GLU A 56 3.61 0.38 -4.28
CA GLU A 56 2.84 -0.18 -5.38
C GLU A 56 2.60 -1.68 -5.21
N GLY A 57 1.56 -2.17 -5.87
CA GLY A 57 1.31 -3.60 -6.04
C GLY A 57 1.98 -4.13 -7.30
N GLY A 58 1.95 -5.46 -7.48
CA GLY A 58 2.62 -6.15 -8.58
C GLY A 58 2.05 -5.85 -9.97
N THR A 59 0.83 -5.32 -10.05
CA THR A 59 0.12 -5.08 -11.31
C THR A 59 -0.17 -3.61 -11.61
N GLY A 60 0.45 -2.70 -10.90
CA GLY A 60 0.28 -1.26 -11.09
C GLY A 60 -0.66 -0.59 -10.10
N ASP A 61 -1.19 -1.34 -9.13
CA ASP A 61 -1.94 -0.79 -8.01
C ASP A 61 -1.05 0.09 -7.15
N LEU A 62 -1.65 1.05 -6.48
CA LEU A 62 -0.90 2.01 -5.66
C LEU A 62 -1.39 2.02 -4.22
N TRP A 63 -0.45 2.19 -3.30
CA TRP A 63 -0.72 2.45 -1.90
C TRP A 63 -0.41 3.90 -1.59
N LEU A 64 -1.34 4.56 -0.90
CA LEU A 64 -1.23 5.97 -0.54
C LEU A 64 -1.40 6.14 0.97
N LEU A 65 -0.79 7.20 1.49
CA LEU A 65 -0.92 7.58 2.88
C LEU A 65 -1.55 8.96 2.95
N SER A 66 -2.65 9.08 3.72
CA SER A 66 -3.31 10.37 3.90
C SER A 66 -2.52 11.28 4.83
N SER A 67 -2.82 12.58 4.82
CA SER A 67 -2.25 13.54 5.76
C SER A 67 -2.55 13.19 7.22
N GLY A 68 -3.65 12.49 7.47
CA GLY A 68 -4.03 11.97 8.80
C GLY A 68 -3.35 10.66 9.17
N GLY A 69 -2.52 10.09 8.31
CA GLY A 69 -1.79 8.84 8.57
C GLY A 69 -2.55 7.56 8.26
N GLU A 70 -3.64 7.64 7.51
CA GLU A 70 -4.44 6.48 7.12
C GLU A 70 -4.04 5.97 5.73
N ILE A 71 -4.08 4.65 5.55
CA ILE A 71 -3.73 3.99 4.29
C ILE A 71 -4.93 4.00 3.34
N ALA A 72 -4.65 4.25 2.06
CA ALA A 72 -5.60 4.09 0.97
C ALA A 72 -5.00 3.26 -0.15
N PHE A 73 -5.85 2.63 -0.95
CA PHE A 73 -5.47 1.76 -2.05
C PHE A 73 -6.15 2.21 -3.34
N TYR A 74 -5.38 2.23 -4.43
CA TYR A 74 -5.90 2.49 -5.78
C TYR A 74 -5.74 1.25 -6.63
N ASP A 75 -6.85 0.72 -7.14
CA ASP A 75 -6.88 -0.36 -8.10
C ASP A 75 -6.68 0.23 -9.51
N HIS A 76 -5.61 -0.18 -10.20
CA HIS A 76 -5.26 0.31 -11.54
C HIS A 76 -6.35 0.03 -12.58
N ASP A 77 -7.21 -0.98 -12.37
CA ASP A 77 -8.33 -1.29 -13.27
C ASP A 77 -9.39 -0.17 -13.32
N LEU A 78 -9.36 0.74 -12.34
CA LEU A 78 -10.27 1.89 -12.32
C LEU A 78 -9.85 3.04 -13.27
N GLU A 79 -8.73 2.90 -13.97
CA GLU A 79 -8.19 3.77 -15.03
C GLU A 79 -7.89 5.22 -14.65
N PHE A 80 -8.62 5.82 -13.71
CA PHE A 80 -8.43 7.23 -13.32
C PHE A 80 -8.11 7.33 -11.83
N LEU A 81 -6.93 7.86 -11.50
CA LEU A 81 -6.49 8.04 -10.12
C LEU A 81 -7.09 9.31 -9.53
N SER A 82 -8.14 9.15 -8.74
CA SER A 82 -8.84 10.24 -8.05
C SER A 82 -9.22 9.79 -6.63
N GLU A 83 -9.53 10.74 -5.76
CA GLU A 83 -9.94 10.41 -4.39
C GLU A 83 -11.19 9.53 -4.38
N ALA A 84 -12.13 9.75 -5.31
CA ALA A 84 -13.35 8.95 -5.42
C ALA A 84 -13.09 7.47 -5.71
N ASN A 85 -11.96 7.15 -6.36
CA ASN A 85 -11.57 5.80 -6.72
C ASN A 85 -10.62 5.16 -5.70
N LEU A 86 -10.36 5.80 -4.56
CA LEU A 86 -9.54 5.20 -3.51
C LEU A 86 -10.38 4.38 -2.56
N GLU A 87 -9.87 3.19 -2.21
CA GLU A 87 -10.36 2.41 -1.08
C GLU A 87 -9.62 2.88 0.17
N LYS A 88 -10.33 3.45 1.13
CA LYS A 88 -9.75 3.99 2.37
C LYS A 88 -9.90 2.97 3.49
N PHE A 89 -8.81 2.76 4.24
CA PHE A 89 -8.78 1.79 5.33
C PHE A 89 -8.56 2.46 6.68
N ASP A 90 -9.12 1.88 7.73
CA ASP A 90 -8.76 2.18 9.10
C ASP A 90 -7.46 1.43 9.44
N LEU A 91 -6.35 1.95 8.91
CA LEU A 91 -5.04 1.32 8.94
C LEU A 91 -3.96 2.39 8.87
N ASN A 92 -2.98 2.35 9.75
CA ASN A 92 -1.83 3.22 9.71
C ASN A 92 -0.63 2.53 9.01
N LEU A 93 0.46 3.27 8.82
CA LEU A 93 1.64 2.75 8.14
C LEU A 93 2.29 1.59 8.88
N THR A 94 2.35 1.63 10.21
CA THR A 94 2.87 0.53 11.03
C THR A 94 2.07 -0.75 10.82
N GLY A 95 0.74 -0.65 10.82
CA GLY A 95 -0.15 -1.77 10.52
C GLY A 95 0.03 -2.30 9.11
N TRP A 96 0.20 -1.40 8.13
CA TRP A 96 0.45 -1.78 6.74
C TRP A 96 1.75 -2.59 6.61
N LEU A 97 2.82 -2.16 7.27
CA LEU A 97 4.10 -2.90 7.28
C LEU A 97 3.95 -4.28 7.91
N LYS A 98 3.19 -4.41 8.98
CA LYS A 98 2.90 -5.71 9.61
C LYS A 98 2.14 -6.64 8.67
N ILE A 99 1.15 -6.12 7.96
CA ILE A 99 0.39 -6.89 6.96
C ILE A 99 1.30 -7.33 5.82
N ALA A 100 2.16 -6.43 5.32
CA ALA A 100 3.13 -6.77 4.27
C ALA A 100 4.05 -7.92 4.69
N GLU A 101 4.53 -7.92 5.93
CA GLU A 101 5.36 -9.01 6.47
C GLU A 101 4.58 -10.33 6.59
N LEU A 102 3.29 -10.28 6.94
CA LEU A 102 2.43 -11.47 6.96
C LEU A 102 2.27 -12.06 5.56
N PHE A 103 2.04 -11.21 4.55
CA PHE A 103 1.98 -11.65 3.15
C PHE A 103 3.31 -12.27 2.70
N CYS A 104 4.44 -11.67 3.09
CA CYS A 104 5.76 -12.20 2.78
C CYS A 104 5.93 -13.63 3.30
N LYS A 105 5.57 -13.87 4.55
CA LYS A 105 5.64 -15.19 5.18
C LYS A 105 4.69 -16.19 4.52
N PHE A 106 3.47 -15.75 4.20
CA PHE A 106 2.48 -16.61 3.58
C PHE A 106 2.86 -17.01 2.16
N GLU A 107 3.39 -16.08 1.36
CA GLU A 107 3.84 -16.32 -0.01
C GLU A 107 5.02 -17.31 -0.06
N ALA A 108 5.80 -17.42 1.01
CA ALA A 108 6.90 -18.37 1.12
C ALA A 108 6.44 -19.82 1.32
N ILE A 109 5.17 -20.05 1.65
CA ILE A 109 4.63 -21.38 1.88
C ILE A 109 4.18 -21.98 0.53
N SER A 110 4.78 -23.11 0.15
CA SER A 110 4.33 -23.88 -1.02
C SER A 110 3.08 -24.68 -0.67
N ASN A 111 2.01 -24.52 -1.46
CA ASN A 111 0.75 -25.24 -1.27
C ASN A 111 0.20 -25.10 0.17
N PRO A 112 -0.14 -23.88 0.61
CA PRO A 112 -0.63 -23.69 1.97
C PRO A 112 -1.90 -24.53 2.24
N SER A 113 -1.96 -25.13 3.42
CA SER A 113 -3.13 -25.88 3.87
C SER A 113 -4.31 -24.96 4.16
N SER A 114 -5.50 -25.51 4.28
CA SER A 114 -6.69 -24.77 4.70
C SER A 114 -6.49 -24.11 6.06
N ALA A 115 -5.81 -24.79 6.99
CA ALA A 115 -5.50 -24.27 8.32
C ALA A 115 -4.53 -23.07 8.23
N GLN A 116 -3.50 -23.17 7.38
CA GLN A 116 -2.54 -22.07 7.18
C GLN A 116 -3.21 -20.85 6.53
N LYS A 117 -4.09 -21.06 5.55
CA LYS A 117 -4.87 -19.99 4.94
C LYS A 117 -5.78 -19.30 5.97
N ALA A 118 -6.46 -20.07 6.82
CA ALA A 118 -7.35 -19.54 7.85
C ALA A 118 -6.56 -18.73 8.89
N GLU A 119 -5.41 -19.22 9.33
CA GLU A 119 -4.53 -18.54 10.28
C GLU A 119 -4.01 -17.21 9.71
N PHE A 120 -3.59 -17.22 8.45
CA PHE A 120 -3.15 -16.01 7.74
C PHE A 120 -4.26 -14.96 7.69
N LYS A 121 -5.48 -15.35 7.27
CA LYS A 121 -6.63 -14.45 7.21
C LYS A 121 -6.96 -13.86 8.58
N GLN A 122 -6.92 -14.67 9.64
CA GLN A 122 -7.17 -14.21 11.00
C GLN A 122 -6.13 -13.20 11.45
N SER A 123 -4.85 -13.45 11.15
CA SER A 123 -3.76 -12.55 11.51
C SER A 123 -3.89 -11.20 10.82
N VAL A 124 -4.23 -11.18 9.54
CA VAL A 124 -4.49 -9.95 8.78
C VAL A 124 -5.73 -9.23 9.32
N ALA A 125 -6.81 -9.97 9.58
CA ALA A 125 -8.07 -9.41 10.06
C ALA A 125 -7.94 -8.73 11.43
N LYS A 126 -7.04 -9.19 12.28
CA LYS A 126 -6.75 -8.56 13.58
C LYS A 126 -6.18 -7.14 13.41
N ILE A 127 -5.48 -6.89 12.30
CA ILE A 127 -4.89 -5.59 12.00
C ILE A 127 -5.87 -4.73 11.21
N CYS A 128 -6.42 -5.25 10.11
CA CYS A 128 -7.38 -4.56 9.26
C CYS A 128 -8.22 -5.58 8.47
N PRO A 129 -9.45 -5.88 8.92
CA PRO A 129 -10.30 -6.83 8.21
C PRO A 129 -10.72 -6.37 6.82
N GLN A 130 -10.81 -5.06 6.59
CA GLN A 130 -11.22 -4.48 5.32
C GLN A 130 -10.28 -4.83 4.17
N ILE A 131 -8.99 -4.99 4.46
CA ILE A 131 -7.98 -5.24 3.44
C ILE A 131 -8.17 -6.61 2.77
N LEU A 132 -8.81 -7.57 3.45
CA LEU A 132 -9.10 -8.89 2.90
C LEU A 132 -10.06 -8.85 1.71
N LYS A 133 -10.81 -7.78 1.54
CA LYS A 133 -11.72 -7.60 0.40
C LYS A 133 -10.98 -7.41 -0.92
N ILE A 134 -9.74 -6.97 -0.87
CA ILE A 134 -8.92 -6.71 -2.06
C ILE A 134 -8.40 -8.02 -2.65
N TRP A 135 -8.14 -9.01 -1.82
CA TRP A 135 -7.59 -10.30 -2.26
C TRP A 135 -8.51 -11.46 -1.92
N GLU A 136 -8.73 -12.31 -2.93
CA GLU A 136 -9.37 -13.62 -2.73
C GLU A 136 -8.28 -14.61 -2.30
N ILE A 137 -8.35 -15.01 -1.06
CA ILE A 137 -7.39 -15.97 -0.50
C ILE A 137 -8.07 -17.26 -0.12
#